data_1578fb5215ac98ed71d703c63f673d80
#
_entry.id   1578fb5215ac98ed71d703c63f673d80
#
_cell.length_a   1.000
_cell.length_b   1.000
_cell.length_c   1.000
_cell.angle_alpha   90.00
_cell.angle_beta   90.00
_cell.angle_gamma   90.00
#
_symmetry.space_group_name_H-M   'P 1'
#
loop_
_entity.id
_entity.type
_entity.pdbx_description
1 polymer ?
#
loop_
_entity_poly.entity_id
_entity_poly.type
_entity_poly.pdbx_seq_one_letter_code
_entity_poly.pdbx_strand_id
1 'polypeptide(L)'
;MTRLEHLRALVERLRGVHPAIGVVLTIGWMALIWTLSSRPPSDLSAGSPTGAWVSNLAHAPEYAGLATWIVLALRRPSATVAPSARIAFWIVAFCVVHGVVDELHQSTVPGRDASVLDVVTDLVGALAAVSVLRAANDPRRFTRAIFLGLLACIAAAGLATFLPRFLPEISWL
;
A
#
# COMPACT_ATOMS: atom_id res chain seq x y z
N MET A 1 7.64 -1.66 -27.67
CA MET A 1 7.13 -2.08 -26.36
C MET A 1 6.35 -0.93 -25.71
N THR A 2 5.14 -1.18 -25.26
CA THR A 2 4.33 -0.23 -24.54
C THR A 2 4.86 -0.02 -23.10
N ARG A 3 4.49 1.07 -22.43
CA ARG A 3 4.85 1.30 -21.00
C ARG A 3 4.38 0.15 -20.11
N LEU A 4 3.23 -0.45 -20.39
CA LEU A 4 2.69 -1.59 -19.65
C LEU A 4 3.49 -2.86 -19.85
N GLU A 5 4.04 -3.09 -21.07
CA GLU A 5 4.93 -4.23 -21.32
C GLU A 5 6.25 -4.08 -20.55
N HIS A 6 6.81 -2.88 -20.44
CA HIS A 6 7.99 -2.62 -19.62
C HIS A 6 7.72 -2.88 -18.12
N LEU A 7 6.56 -2.42 -17.62
CA LEU A 7 6.17 -2.65 -16.22
C LEU A 7 5.99 -4.13 -15.93
N ARG A 8 5.35 -4.86 -16.84
CA ARG A 8 5.21 -6.32 -16.73
C ARG A 8 6.56 -7.02 -16.76
N ALA A 9 7.46 -6.63 -17.65
CA ALA A 9 8.83 -7.18 -17.71
C ALA A 9 9.61 -6.90 -16.41
N LEU A 10 9.40 -5.74 -15.78
CA LEU A 10 9.98 -5.42 -14.47
C LEU A 10 9.45 -6.37 -13.38
N VAL A 11 8.13 -6.60 -13.32
CA VAL A 11 7.52 -7.57 -12.39
C VAL A 11 8.08 -8.98 -12.62
N GLU A 12 8.28 -9.38 -13.88
CA GLU A 12 8.90 -10.67 -14.21
C GLU A 12 10.35 -10.77 -13.71
N ARG A 13 11.13 -9.68 -13.75
CA ARG A 13 12.50 -9.63 -13.20
C ARG A 13 12.54 -9.87 -11.69
N LEU A 14 11.48 -9.53 -10.96
CA LEU A 14 11.37 -9.82 -9.54
C LEU A 14 11.47 -11.33 -9.23
N ARG A 15 11.25 -12.21 -10.23
CA ARG A 15 11.48 -13.66 -10.09
C ARG A 15 12.93 -14.02 -9.77
N GLY A 16 13.90 -13.19 -10.18
CA GLY A 16 15.33 -13.38 -9.88
C GLY A 16 15.76 -12.94 -8.48
N VAL A 17 14.92 -12.20 -7.75
CA VAL A 17 15.26 -11.67 -6.43
C VAL A 17 15.30 -12.80 -5.40
N HIS A 18 16.38 -12.92 -4.62
CA HIS A 18 16.49 -13.92 -3.56
C HIS A 18 15.53 -13.60 -2.41
N PRO A 19 14.82 -14.57 -1.80
CA PRO A 19 13.87 -14.32 -0.71
C PRO A 19 14.45 -13.55 0.47
N ALA A 20 15.69 -13.76 0.83
CA ALA A 20 16.36 -13.00 1.89
C ALA A 20 16.42 -11.50 1.60
N ILE A 21 16.57 -11.10 0.33
CA ILE A 21 16.49 -9.69 -0.07
C ILE A 21 15.06 -9.17 0.17
N GLY A 22 14.05 -9.98 -0.15
CA GLY A 22 12.66 -9.67 0.16
C GLY A 22 12.43 -9.40 1.65
N VAL A 23 13.03 -10.23 2.53
CA VAL A 23 12.96 -10.02 4.00
C VAL A 23 13.60 -8.70 4.41
N VAL A 24 14.83 -8.43 3.93
CA VAL A 24 15.53 -7.18 4.24
C VAL A 24 14.75 -5.97 3.77
N LEU A 25 14.20 -6.02 2.56
CA LEU A 25 13.39 -4.94 2.01
C LEU A 25 12.06 -4.77 2.77
N THR A 26 11.44 -5.85 3.23
CA THR A 26 10.23 -5.78 4.07
C THR A 26 10.53 -5.04 5.37
N ILE A 27 11.59 -5.41 6.09
CA ILE A 27 11.97 -4.78 7.35
C ILE A 27 12.34 -3.31 7.13
N GLY A 28 13.16 -3.03 6.11
CA GLY A 28 13.53 -1.66 5.75
C GLY A 28 12.34 -0.80 5.35
N TRP A 29 11.36 -1.38 4.66
CA TRP A 29 10.15 -0.68 4.26
C TRP A 29 9.22 -0.39 5.45
N MET A 30 9.08 -1.33 6.38
CA MET A 30 8.36 -1.09 7.64
C MET A 30 9.01 0.04 8.46
N ALA A 31 10.35 0.04 8.55
CA ALA A 31 11.09 1.13 9.20
C ALA A 31 10.91 2.47 8.47
N LEU A 32 10.81 2.47 7.14
CA LEU A 32 10.53 3.66 6.36
C LEU A 32 9.12 4.19 6.66
N ILE A 33 8.08 3.35 6.62
CA ILE A 33 6.71 3.73 6.98
C ILE A 33 6.70 4.36 8.38
N TRP A 34 7.26 3.66 9.37
CA TRP A 34 7.36 4.15 10.75
C TRP A 34 8.03 5.52 10.85
N THR A 35 9.10 5.73 10.09
CA THR A 35 9.83 7.01 10.06
C THR A 35 8.99 8.13 9.44
N LEU A 36 8.23 7.82 8.39
CA LEU A 36 7.32 8.77 7.75
C LEU A 36 6.15 9.13 8.68
N SER A 37 5.59 8.13 9.33
CA SER A 37 4.50 8.27 10.30
C SER A 37 4.89 9.06 11.54
N SER A 38 6.18 9.02 11.92
CA SER A 38 6.71 9.77 13.08
C SER A 38 6.89 11.27 12.82
N ARG A 39 6.66 11.74 11.59
CA ARG A 39 6.81 13.15 11.26
C ARG A 39 5.53 13.93 11.48
N PRO A 40 5.59 15.13 12.05
CA PRO A 40 4.43 16.01 12.12
C PRO A 40 3.93 16.35 10.70
N PRO A 41 2.64 16.69 10.53
CA PRO A 41 2.09 17.10 9.25
C PRO A 41 2.88 18.26 8.66
N SER A 42 3.11 18.23 7.35
CA SER A 42 3.68 19.38 6.65
C SER A 42 2.65 20.51 6.51
N ASP A 43 3.10 21.74 6.40
CA ASP A 43 2.21 22.90 6.14
C ASP A 43 1.35 22.70 4.89
N LEU A 44 1.84 21.93 3.91
CA LEU A 44 1.09 21.57 2.70
C LEU A 44 -0.07 20.61 2.98
N SER A 45 0.10 19.66 3.91
CA SER A 45 -0.96 18.72 4.26
C SER A 45 -1.98 19.32 5.22
N ALA A 46 -1.54 20.18 6.14
CA ALA A 46 -2.39 20.83 7.13
C ALA A 46 -3.21 22.01 6.55
N GLY A 47 -2.72 22.62 5.46
CA GLY A 47 -3.26 23.91 4.97
C GLY A 47 -4.31 23.80 3.85
N SER A 48 -4.49 22.66 3.18
CA SER A 48 -5.40 22.56 2.05
C SER A 48 -6.01 21.17 1.86
N PRO A 49 -7.25 21.10 1.30
CA PRO A 49 -7.87 19.81 0.95
C PRO A 49 -7.05 18.95 -0.01
N THR A 50 -6.36 19.60 -0.94
CA THR A 50 -5.48 18.93 -1.91
C THR A 50 -4.26 18.33 -1.23
N GLY A 51 -3.66 19.06 -0.29
CA GLY A 51 -2.52 18.56 0.50
C GLY A 51 -2.90 17.36 1.36
N ALA A 52 -4.05 17.42 2.04
CA ALA A 52 -4.61 16.30 2.79
C ALA A 52 -4.87 15.07 1.88
N TRP A 53 -5.44 15.29 0.69
CA TRP A 53 -5.68 14.21 -0.27
C TRP A 53 -4.38 13.56 -0.75
N VAL A 54 -3.34 14.35 -1.05
CA VAL A 54 -2.02 13.83 -1.45
C VAL A 54 -1.38 13.03 -0.30
N SER A 55 -1.51 13.51 0.95
CA SER A 55 -1.03 12.80 2.12
C SER A 55 -1.72 11.44 2.28
N ASN A 56 -3.06 11.41 2.21
CA ASN A 56 -3.82 10.17 2.31
C ASN A 56 -3.56 9.23 1.13
N LEU A 57 -3.31 9.77 -0.07
CA LEU A 57 -2.93 8.96 -1.24
C LEU A 57 -1.55 8.30 -1.06
N ALA A 58 -0.64 8.86 -0.27
CA ALA A 58 0.68 8.30 -0.02
C ALA A 58 0.63 6.94 0.70
N HIS A 59 -0.38 6.69 1.52
CA HIS A 59 -0.61 5.40 2.18
C HIS A 59 -0.73 4.24 1.17
N ALA A 60 -1.40 4.46 0.04
CA ALA A 60 -1.60 3.41 -0.95
C ALA A 60 -0.27 2.85 -1.54
N PRO A 61 0.69 3.65 -2.05
CA PRO A 61 1.98 3.13 -2.50
C PRO A 61 2.86 2.59 -1.37
N GLU A 62 2.74 3.10 -0.15
CA GLU A 62 3.46 2.58 1.01
C GLU A 62 3.06 1.14 1.28
N TYR A 63 1.78 0.84 1.35
CA TYR A 63 1.28 -0.52 1.60
C TYR A 63 1.30 -1.40 0.36
N ALA A 64 1.24 -0.85 -0.84
CA ALA A 64 1.52 -1.59 -2.07
C ALA A 64 2.99 -2.07 -2.10
N GLY A 65 3.93 -1.23 -1.69
CA GLY A 65 5.34 -1.57 -1.52
C GLY A 65 5.54 -2.66 -0.47
N LEU A 66 4.98 -2.48 0.73
CA LEU A 66 5.05 -3.46 1.82
C LEU A 66 4.56 -4.84 1.36
N ALA A 67 3.34 -4.91 0.77
CA ALA A 67 2.78 -6.15 0.27
C ALA A 67 3.68 -6.81 -0.80
N THR A 68 4.28 -6.02 -1.69
CA THR A 68 5.20 -6.50 -2.73
C THR A 68 6.44 -7.14 -2.11
N TRP A 69 7.08 -6.49 -1.14
CA TRP A 69 8.27 -7.02 -0.47
C TRP A 69 7.98 -8.28 0.32
N ILE A 70 6.82 -8.37 0.99
CA ILE A 70 6.38 -9.58 1.69
C ILE A 70 6.16 -10.74 0.69
N VAL A 71 5.55 -10.48 -0.49
CA VAL A 71 5.42 -11.50 -1.55
C VAL A 71 6.79 -12.04 -1.92
N LEU A 72 7.79 -11.18 -2.11
CA LEU A 72 9.15 -11.59 -2.48
C LEU A 72 9.85 -12.36 -1.34
N ALA A 73 9.61 -11.98 -0.09
CA ALA A 73 10.15 -12.66 1.09
C ALA A 73 9.60 -14.08 1.25
N LEU A 74 8.30 -14.28 0.97
CA LEU A 74 7.61 -15.55 1.20
C LEU A 74 7.65 -16.50 0.00
N ARG A 75 8.10 -16.04 -1.18
CA ARG A 75 8.10 -16.88 -2.37
C ARG A 75 9.22 -17.94 -2.30
N ARG A 76 8.97 -19.08 -2.92
CA ARG A 76 10.00 -20.10 -3.15
C ARG A 76 10.91 -19.69 -4.33
N PRO A 77 12.20 -19.97 -4.29
CA PRO A 77 13.08 -19.83 -5.46
C PRO A 77 12.45 -20.52 -6.69
N SER A 78 12.56 -19.89 -7.84
CA SER A 78 12.00 -20.39 -9.12
C SER A 78 10.46 -20.40 -9.23
N ALA A 79 9.73 -20.01 -8.20
CA ALA A 79 8.27 -19.87 -8.25
C ALA A 79 7.86 -18.59 -8.99
N THR A 80 6.62 -18.57 -9.47
CA THR A 80 6.01 -17.34 -10.01
C THR A 80 5.92 -16.27 -8.92
N VAL A 81 5.93 -14.99 -9.31
CA VAL A 81 5.73 -13.88 -8.35
C VAL A 81 4.28 -13.86 -7.82
N ALA A 82 3.37 -14.56 -8.48
CA ALA A 82 1.96 -14.60 -8.09
C ALA A 82 1.76 -15.43 -6.82
N PRO A 83 1.37 -14.83 -5.68
CA PRO A 83 1.05 -15.57 -4.47
C PRO A 83 -0.25 -16.37 -4.65
N SER A 84 -0.36 -17.54 -3.97
CA SER A 84 -1.64 -18.25 -3.86
C SER A 84 -2.68 -17.39 -3.14
N ALA A 85 -3.97 -17.71 -3.30
CA ALA A 85 -5.04 -16.97 -2.63
C ALA A 85 -4.87 -16.94 -1.11
N ARG A 86 -4.46 -18.08 -0.50
CA ARG A 86 -4.21 -18.19 0.94
C ARG A 86 -3.04 -17.30 1.39
N ILE A 87 -1.94 -17.29 0.64
CA ILE A 87 -0.78 -16.45 0.96
C ILE A 87 -1.15 -14.97 0.76
N ALA A 88 -1.86 -14.64 -0.31
CA ALA A 88 -2.36 -13.30 -0.57
C ALA A 88 -3.22 -12.77 0.58
N PHE A 89 -4.14 -13.58 1.09
CA PHE A 89 -4.97 -13.23 2.26
C PHE A 89 -4.11 -12.87 3.48
N TRP A 90 -3.13 -13.71 3.83
CA TRP A 90 -2.29 -13.45 4.99
C TRP A 90 -1.37 -12.23 4.82
N ILE A 91 -0.90 -11.95 3.60
CA ILE A 91 -0.13 -10.74 3.30
C ILE A 91 -1.00 -9.50 3.53
N VAL A 92 -2.21 -9.50 2.97
CA VAL A 92 -3.14 -8.37 3.13
C VAL A 92 -3.54 -8.21 4.60
N ALA A 93 -3.84 -9.29 5.30
CA ALA A 93 -4.15 -9.26 6.73
C ALA A 93 -2.99 -8.67 7.56
N PHE A 94 -1.75 -9.05 7.25
CA PHE A 94 -0.57 -8.46 7.89
C PHE A 94 -0.46 -6.96 7.61
N CYS A 95 -0.66 -6.53 6.35
CA CYS A 95 -0.64 -5.11 5.99
C CYS A 95 -1.70 -4.32 6.76
N VAL A 96 -2.92 -4.85 6.90
CA VAL A 96 -3.98 -4.20 7.69
C VAL A 96 -3.60 -4.08 9.17
N VAL A 97 -3.07 -5.15 9.78
CA VAL A 97 -2.62 -5.10 11.18
C VAL A 97 -1.49 -4.09 11.35
N HIS A 98 -0.53 -4.05 10.42
CA HIS A 98 0.53 -3.05 10.44
C HIS A 98 -0.03 -1.64 10.28
N GLY A 99 -1.01 -1.41 9.39
CA GLY A 99 -1.68 -0.13 9.22
C GLY A 99 -2.37 0.35 10.51
N VAL A 100 -3.10 -0.54 11.19
CA VAL A 100 -3.70 -0.20 12.49
C VAL A 100 -2.62 0.20 13.51
N VAL A 101 -1.51 -0.52 13.57
CA VAL A 101 -0.39 -0.17 14.49
C VAL A 101 0.24 1.15 14.10
N ASP A 102 0.37 1.43 12.81
CA ASP A 102 0.90 2.69 12.31
C ASP A 102 -0.01 3.87 12.65
N GLU A 103 -1.33 3.74 12.48
CA GLU A 103 -2.30 4.76 12.85
C GLU A 103 -2.31 5.04 14.36
N LEU A 104 -2.25 3.98 15.18
CA LEU A 104 -2.10 4.15 16.63
C LEU A 104 -0.80 4.86 17.01
N HIS A 105 0.29 4.61 16.27
CA HIS A 105 1.54 5.34 16.45
C HIS A 105 1.38 6.81 16.03
N GLN A 106 0.76 7.07 14.88
CA GLN A 106 0.51 8.43 14.40
C GLN A 106 -0.28 9.28 15.40
N SER A 107 -1.26 8.70 16.10
CA SER A 107 -2.01 9.41 17.13
C SER A 107 -1.16 9.92 18.31
N THR A 108 0.06 9.39 18.47
CA THR A 108 1.02 9.89 19.47
C THR A 108 1.88 11.05 18.97
N VAL A 109 1.82 11.38 17.69
CA VAL A 109 2.61 12.43 17.05
C VAL A 109 1.84 13.75 17.09
N PRO A 110 2.42 14.85 17.60
CA PRO A 110 1.74 16.13 17.67
C PRO A 110 1.20 16.61 16.32
N GLY A 111 -0.11 16.91 16.26
CA GLY A 111 -0.79 17.41 15.08
C GLY A 111 -1.22 16.32 14.07
N ARG A 112 -1.12 15.04 14.46
CA ARG A 112 -1.71 13.92 13.70
C ARG A 112 -2.83 13.27 14.49
N ASP A 113 -3.85 12.83 13.75
CA ASP A 113 -4.97 12.05 14.25
C ASP A 113 -4.96 10.67 13.59
N ALA A 114 -5.33 9.62 14.35
CA ALA A 114 -5.51 8.29 13.79
C ALA A 114 -6.79 8.23 12.93
N SER A 115 -6.74 7.52 11.81
CA SER A 115 -7.83 7.44 10.86
C SER A 115 -8.11 6.00 10.39
N VAL A 116 -9.35 5.52 10.61
CA VAL A 116 -9.81 4.25 10.00
C VAL A 116 -9.69 4.29 8.49
N LEU A 117 -9.93 5.46 7.89
CA LEU A 117 -9.95 5.60 6.44
C LEU A 117 -8.55 5.50 5.84
N ASP A 118 -7.50 5.84 6.62
CA ASP A 118 -6.12 5.63 6.21
C ASP A 118 -5.78 4.14 6.23
N VAL A 119 -6.24 3.38 7.23
CA VAL A 119 -6.16 1.89 7.22
C VAL A 119 -6.92 1.30 6.01
N VAL A 120 -8.05 1.88 5.61
CA VAL A 120 -8.75 1.45 4.38
C VAL A 120 -7.90 1.76 3.14
N THR A 121 -7.21 2.89 3.09
CA THR A 121 -6.30 3.23 1.98
C THR A 121 -5.10 2.27 1.94
N ASP A 122 -4.55 1.89 3.09
CA ASP A 122 -3.50 0.86 3.24
C ASP A 122 -3.95 -0.50 2.69
N LEU A 123 -5.15 -0.93 3.11
CA LEU A 123 -5.77 -2.17 2.62
C LEU A 123 -5.91 -2.16 1.09
N VAL A 124 -6.40 -1.06 0.53
CA VAL A 124 -6.60 -0.92 -0.92
C VAL A 124 -5.25 -0.95 -1.65
N GLY A 125 -4.22 -0.29 -1.13
CA GLY A 125 -2.86 -0.34 -1.67
C GLY A 125 -2.29 -1.76 -1.69
N ALA A 126 -2.41 -2.48 -0.57
CA ALA A 126 -1.96 -3.88 -0.46
C ALA A 126 -2.72 -4.81 -1.42
N LEU A 127 -4.05 -4.67 -1.52
CA LEU A 127 -4.89 -5.43 -2.44
C LEU A 127 -4.53 -5.15 -3.91
N ALA A 128 -4.28 -3.89 -4.26
CA ALA A 128 -3.88 -3.51 -5.61
C ALA A 128 -2.56 -4.18 -6.01
N ALA A 129 -1.53 -4.12 -5.15
CA ALA A 129 -0.23 -4.75 -5.40
C ALA A 129 -0.35 -6.27 -5.55
N VAL A 130 -1.03 -6.95 -4.64
CA VAL A 130 -1.23 -8.41 -4.69
C VAL A 130 -2.00 -8.80 -5.97
N SER A 131 -3.02 -8.01 -6.36
CA SER A 131 -3.81 -8.27 -7.57
C SER A 131 -2.96 -8.14 -8.85
N VAL A 132 -2.11 -7.11 -8.93
CA VAL A 132 -1.17 -6.90 -10.03
C VAL A 132 -0.18 -8.07 -10.13
N LEU A 133 0.43 -8.47 -9.01
CA LEU A 133 1.38 -9.58 -8.97
C LEU A 133 0.73 -10.91 -9.38
N ARG A 134 -0.51 -11.17 -8.97
CA ARG A 134 -1.27 -12.36 -9.37
C ARG A 134 -1.66 -12.36 -10.85
N ALA A 135 -1.84 -11.19 -11.43
CA ALA A 135 -2.21 -11.00 -12.83
C ALA A 135 -0.99 -10.97 -13.79
N ALA A 136 0.25 -10.98 -13.28
CA ALA A 136 1.47 -10.76 -14.06
C ALA A 136 1.63 -11.71 -15.28
N ASN A 137 1.11 -12.93 -15.21
CA ASN A 137 1.21 -13.92 -16.28
C ASN A 137 0.21 -13.69 -17.45
N ASP A 138 -0.83 -12.86 -17.26
CA ASP A 138 -1.87 -12.55 -18.24
C ASP A 138 -1.87 -11.04 -18.53
N PRO A 139 -1.50 -10.59 -19.74
CA PRO A 139 -1.41 -9.18 -20.08
C PRO A 139 -2.71 -8.40 -19.88
N ARG A 140 -3.87 -9.02 -20.20
CA ARG A 140 -5.18 -8.36 -20.07
C ARG A 140 -5.58 -8.20 -18.60
N ARG A 141 -5.38 -9.26 -17.80
CA ARG A 141 -5.62 -9.22 -16.35
C ARG A 141 -4.68 -8.25 -15.66
N PHE A 142 -3.41 -8.21 -16.06
CA PHE A 142 -2.40 -7.31 -15.53
C PHE A 142 -2.81 -5.84 -15.76
N THR A 143 -3.15 -5.47 -16.99
CA THR A 143 -3.60 -4.11 -17.32
C THR A 143 -4.85 -3.72 -16.53
N ARG A 144 -5.84 -4.64 -16.46
CA ARG A 144 -7.06 -4.43 -15.69
C ARG A 144 -6.77 -4.26 -14.19
N ALA A 145 -5.89 -5.07 -13.61
CA ALA A 145 -5.52 -4.99 -12.20
C ALA A 145 -4.85 -3.65 -11.87
N ILE A 146 -3.95 -3.16 -12.72
CA ILE A 146 -3.33 -1.84 -12.54
C ILE A 146 -4.40 -0.74 -12.59
N PHE A 147 -5.24 -0.73 -13.62
CA PHE A 147 -6.24 0.31 -13.79
C PHE A 147 -7.23 0.35 -12.62
N LEU A 148 -7.80 -0.80 -12.25
CA LEU A 148 -8.73 -0.89 -11.13
C LEU A 148 -8.05 -0.57 -9.79
N GLY A 149 -6.80 -1.02 -9.60
CA GLY A 149 -6.03 -0.70 -8.41
C GLY A 149 -5.79 0.80 -8.26
N LEU A 150 -5.38 1.48 -9.32
CA LEU A 150 -5.19 2.94 -9.31
C LEU A 150 -6.49 3.68 -9.01
N LEU A 151 -7.60 3.30 -9.67
CA LEU A 151 -8.91 3.91 -9.39
C LEU A 151 -9.33 3.72 -7.94
N ALA A 152 -9.14 2.51 -7.40
CA ALA A 152 -9.48 2.20 -6.02
C ALA A 152 -8.63 3.01 -5.02
N CYS A 153 -7.32 3.15 -5.26
CA CYS A 153 -6.43 3.97 -4.43
C CYS A 153 -6.83 5.45 -4.44
N ILE A 154 -7.14 6.00 -5.62
CA ILE A 154 -7.61 7.39 -5.76
C ILE A 154 -8.93 7.58 -5.03
N ALA A 155 -9.87 6.64 -5.17
CA ALA A 155 -11.17 6.71 -4.50
C ALA A 155 -11.03 6.59 -2.98
N ALA A 156 -10.21 5.66 -2.47
CA ALA A 156 -9.97 5.49 -1.04
C ALA A 156 -9.36 6.75 -0.41
N ALA A 157 -8.32 7.32 -1.03
CA ALA A 157 -7.72 8.57 -0.59
C ALA A 157 -8.72 9.75 -0.63
N GLY A 158 -9.60 9.78 -1.64
CA GLY A 158 -10.69 10.75 -1.71
C GLY A 158 -11.67 10.59 -0.55
N LEU A 159 -12.09 9.36 -0.25
CA LEU A 159 -12.95 9.08 0.90
C LEU A 159 -12.27 9.48 2.21
N ALA A 160 -11.00 9.11 2.42
CA ALA A 160 -10.24 9.47 3.62
C ALA A 160 -10.14 10.99 3.80
N THR A 161 -10.06 11.76 2.72
CA THR A 161 -9.93 13.23 2.78
C THR A 161 -11.26 13.94 3.00
N PHE A 162 -12.33 13.48 2.34
CA PHE A 162 -13.56 14.25 2.26
C PHE A 162 -14.67 13.74 3.18
N LEU A 163 -14.72 12.42 3.47
CA LEU A 163 -15.78 11.84 4.28
C LEU A 163 -15.80 12.33 5.74
N PRO A 164 -14.67 12.54 6.43
CA PRO A 164 -14.67 13.07 7.80
C PRO A 164 -15.28 14.48 7.95
N ARG A 165 -15.38 15.23 6.84
CA ARG A 165 -16.04 16.55 6.84
C ARG A 165 -17.54 16.46 6.99
N PHE A 166 -18.14 15.33 6.58
CA PHE A 166 -19.57 15.07 6.65
C PHE A 166 -19.94 14.15 7.82
N LEU A 167 -19.00 13.30 8.24
CA LEU A 167 -19.15 12.31 9.30
C LEU A 167 -17.93 12.35 10.22
N PRO A 168 -17.83 13.37 11.10
CA PRO A 168 -16.66 13.53 11.97
C PRO A 168 -16.46 12.38 12.98
N GLU A 169 -17.49 11.56 13.21
CA GLU A 169 -17.45 10.39 14.10
C GLU A 169 -16.60 9.21 13.53
N ILE A 170 -16.14 9.30 12.28
CA ILE A 170 -15.31 8.26 11.64
C ILE A 170 -13.82 8.44 11.97
N SER A 171 -13.40 9.61 12.43
CA SER A 171 -12.07 9.81 13.02
C SER A 171 -12.09 9.25 14.44
N TRP A 172 -11.29 8.23 14.74
CA TRP A 172 -11.16 7.78 16.12
C TRP A 172 -10.03 8.54 16.82
N LEU A 173 -10.29 8.91 18.07
CA LEU A 173 -9.40 9.54 19.05
C LEU A 173 -9.09 11.00 18.79
#